data_f369cfecae166785d867566718d4ea80
#
_entry.id   f369cfecae166785d867566718d4ea80
#
_cell.length_a   1.000
_cell.length_b   1.000
_cell.length_c   1.000
_cell.angle_alpha   90.00
_cell.angle_beta   90.00
_cell.angle_gamma   90.00
#
_symmetry.space_group_name_H-M   'P 1'
#
loop_
_entity.id
_entity.type
_entity.pdbx_description
1 polymer ?
#
loop_
_entity_poly.entity_id
_entity_poly.type
_entity_poly.pdbx_seq_one_letter_code
_entity_poly.pdbx_strand_id
1 'polypeptide(L)'
;MCIRDSRLRDAGAIDVAVQPLLMKKGRSGQLVTALVRDGDADQIRRLWLSAGSSIGLRERRQGRWVLARRHGVLETPWGPVAAKQVRRPDGRCTVKAEADALEALQASTGCSFDELRAAVAVAPFVSTEDWA
;
A
#
# COMPACT_ATOMS: atom_id res chain seq x y z
N MET A 1 4.76 -3.60 13.83
CA MET A 1 3.85 -4.31 12.90
C MET A 1 3.17 -5.44 13.67
N CYS A 2 1.85 -5.49 13.66
CA CYS A 2 1.11 -6.53 14.41
C CYS A 2 1.18 -7.86 13.64
N ILE A 3 1.45 -8.97 14.33
CA ILE A 3 1.51 -10.33 13.72
C ILE A 3 0.23 -10.65 12.92
N ARG A 4 -0.90 -10.07 13.31
CA ARG A 4 -2.18 -10.22 12.62
C ARG A 4 -2.22 -9.51 11.27
N ASP A 5 -1.57 -8.34 11.17
CA ASP A 5 -1.47 -7.54 9.95
C ASP A 5 -0.68 -8.29 8.86
N SER A 6 0.50 -8.81 9.19
CA SER A 6 1.30 -9.59 8.23
C SER A 6 0.57 -10.83 7.74
N ARG A 7 -0.05 -11.61 8.64
CA ARG A 7 -0.80 -12.82 8.25
C ARG A 7 -1.95 -12.55 7.29
N LEU A 8 -2.69 -11.45 7.48
CA LEU A 8 -3.77 -11.07 6.56
C LEU A 8 -3.24 -10.67 5.19
N ARG A 9 -2.12 -9.94 5.14
CA ARG A 9 -1.46 -9.59 3.87
C ARG A 9 -0.92 -10.81 3.15
N ASP A 10 -0.26 -11.72 3.87
CA ASP A 10 0.28 -12.97 3.34
C ASP A 10 -0.85 -13.88 2.80
N ALA A 11 -2.05 -13.79 3.38
CA ALA A 11 -3.24 -14.50 2.93
C ALA A 11 -4.01 -13.79 1.80
N GLY A 12 -3.47 -12.71 1.21
CA GLY A 12 -4.02 -12.04 0.04
C GLY A 12 -4.86 -10.80 0.33
N ALA A 13 -4.86 -10.26 1.55
CA ALA A 13 -5.46 -8.96 1.79
C ALA A 13 -4.71 -7.88 1.00
N ILE A 14 -5.46 -7.09 0.22
CA ILE A 14 -4.93 -5.98 -0.59
C ILE A 14 -4.36 -4.90 0.32
N ASP A 15 -5.06 -4.63 1.42
CA ASP A 15 -4.65 -3.66 2.41
C ASP A 15 -5.20 -4.04 3.79
N VAL A 16 -4.46 -3.65 4.85
CA VAL A 16 -4.88 -3.82 6.24
C VAL A 16 -4.60 -2.51 6.97
N ALA A 17 -5.64 -1.96 7.57
CA ALA A 17 -5.57 -0.74 8.38
C ALA A 17 -5.95 -1.05 9.83
N VAL A 18 -5.24 -0.43 10.75
CA VAL A 18 -5.51 -0.53 12.19
C VAL A 18 -5.76 0.87 12.74
N GLN A 19 -6.89 1.06 13.42
CA GLN A 19 -7.28 2.32 14.02
C GLN A 19 -7.50 2.13 15.52
N PRO A 20 -6.97 2.98 16.40
CA PRO A 20 -7.31 2.98 17.80
C PRO A 20 -8.79 3.32 17.98
N LEU A 21 -9.43 2.64 18.92
CA LEU A 21 -10.85 2.76 19.17
C LEU A 21 -11.14 2.83 20.67
N LEU A 22 -11.99 3.75 21.09
CA LEU A 22 -12.55 3.73 22.43
C LEU A 22 -13.86 2.94 22.43
N MET A 23 -13.89 1.87 23.17
CA MET A 23 -15.02 0.96 23.27
C MET A 23 -15.89 1.30 24.48
N LYS A 24 -17.06 0.63 24.59
CA LYS A 24 -17.96 0.77 25.73
C LYS A 24 -17.22 0.58 27.07
N LYS A 25 -17.66 1.30 28.10
CA LYS A 25 -17.06 1.32 29.44
C LYS A 25 -15.60 1.85 29.45
N GLY A 26 -15.22 2.73 28.50
CA GLY A 26 -13.91 3.36 28.45
C GLY A 26 -12.74 2.43 28.11
N ARG A 27 -13.00 1.23 27.56
CA ARG A 27 -11.94 0.29 27.22
C ARG A 27 -11.27 0.67 25.90
N SER A 28 -9.96 0.63 25.88
CA SER A 28 -9.18 0.76 24.65
C SER A 28 -9.35 -0.48 23.79
N GLY A 29 -9.46 -0.28 22.47
CA GLY A 29 -9.55 -1.34 21.47
C GLY A 29 -8.92 -0.92 20.16
N GLN A 30 -8.99 -1.79 19.18
CA GLN A 30 -8.53 -1.53 17.82
C GLN A 30 -9.60 -1.95 16.82
N LEU A 31 -9.87 -1.09 15.85
CA LEU A 31 -10.61 -1.44 14.65
C LEU A 31 -9.59 -1.89 13.60
N VAL A 32 -9.66 -3.15 13.22
CA VAL A 32 -8.83 -3.69 12.14
C VAL A 32 -9.73 -3.86 10.92
N THR A 33 -9.32 -3.25 9.82
CA THR A 33 -10.03 -3.33 8.54
C THR A 33 -9.13 -4.00 7.52
N ALA A 34 -9.61 -5.05 6.87
CA ALA A 34 -8.93 -5.69 5.75
C ALA A 34 -9.70 -5.44 4.44
N LEU A 35 -9.02 -4.94 3.44
CA LEU A 35 -9.54 -4.83 2.08
C LEU A 35 -9.15 -6.10 1.31
N VAL A 36 -10.14 -6.80 0.76
CA VAL A 36 -9.91 -8.09 0.10
C VAL A 36 -10.67 -8.17 -1.23
N ARG A 37 -10.20 -9.03 -2.14
CA ARG A 37 -10.98 -9.38 -3.34
C ARG A 37 -12.08 -10.35 -2.96
N ASP A 38 -13.19 -10.34 -3.71
CA ASP A 38 -14.31 -11.27 -3.46
C ASP A 38 -13.86 -12.74 -3.41
N GLY A 39 -12.95 -13.14 -4.31
CA GLY A 39 -12.43 -14.51 -4.35
C GLY A 39 -11.61 -14.93 -3.13
N ASP A 40 -11.02 -13.98 -2.42
CA ASP A 40 -10.16 -14.23 -1.25
C ASP A 40 -10.91 -14.09 0.09
N ALA A 41 -12.17 -13.64 0.04
CA ALA A 41 -12.95 -13.32 1.24
C ALA A 41 -13.10 -14.49 2.19
N ASP A 42 -13.35 -15.72 1.70
CA ASP A 42 -13.51 -16.90 2.52
C ASP A 42 -12.24 -17.30 3.26
N GLN A 43 -11.10 -17.20 2.58
CA GLN A 43 -9.78 -17.49 3.17
C GLN A 43 -9.46 -16.49 4.29
N ILE A 44 -9.66 -15.21 4.03
CA ILE A 44 -9.43 -14.14 5.01
C ILE A 44 -10.36 -14.29 6.21
N ARG A 45 -11.63 -14.61 5.99
CA ARG A 45 -12.62 -14.83 7.06
C ARG A 45 -12.21 -15.98 7.97
N ARG A 46 -11.80 -17.11 7.39
CA ARG A 46 -11.31 -18.29 8.15
C ARG A 46 -10.07 -17.93 8.95
N LEU A 47 -9.10 -17.27 8.33
CA LEU A 47 -7.88 -16.85 9.01
C LEU A 47 -8.19 -15.89 10.18
N TRP A 48 -9.07 -14.92 9.96
CA TRP A 48 -9.47 -13.96 11.00
C TRP A 48 -10.06 -14.64 12.22
N LEU A 49 -11.02 -15.53 12.01
CA LEU A 49 -11.72 -16.25 13.08
C LEU A 49 -10.84 -17.30 13.77
N SER A 50 -9.88 -17.89 13.07
CA SER A 50 -8.96 -18.87 13.64
C SER A 50 -7.80 -18.25 14.42
N ALA A 51 -7.29 -17.10 13.98
CA ALA A 51 -6.07 -16.50 14.52
C ALA A 51 -6.29 -15.53 15.67
N GLY A 52 -7.53 -15.24 16.05
CA GLY A 52 -7.84 -14.19 17.01
C GLY A 52 -8.85 -14.58 18.07
N SER A 53 -8.98 -13.72 19.07
CA SER A 53 -10.03 -13.78 20.08
C SER A 53 -11.37 -13.22 19.60
N SER A 54 -11.45 -12.77 18.35
CA SER A 54 -12.69 -12.24 17.76
C SER A 54 -13.66 -13.38 17.50
N ILE A 55 -14.89 -13.24 17.97
CA ILE A 55 -15.98 -14.20 17.77
C ILE A 55 -16.81 -13.89 16.51
N GLY A 56 -16.49 -12.80 15.82
CA GLY A 56 -17.18 -12.38 14.61
C GLY A 56 -16.47 -11.21 13.93
N LEU A 57 -16.90 -10.92 12.73
CA LEU A 57 -16.47 -9.78 11.93
C LEU A 57 -17.67 -9.19 11.18
N ARG A 58 -17.54 -7.95 10.75
CA ARG A 58 -18.50 -7.31 9.87
C ARG A 58 -17.91 -7.23 8.48
N GLU A 59 -18.72 -7.54 7.51
CA GLU A 59 -18.32 -7.59 6.10
C GLU A 59 -19.24 -6.72 5.26
N ARG A 60 -18.69 -6.02 4.29
CA ARG A 60 -19.44 -5.26 3.30
C ARG A 60 -18.74 -5.27 1.97
N ARG A 61 -19.49 -5.31 0.89
CA ARG A 61 -18.98 -5.02 -0.46
C ARG A 61 -19.07 -3.53 -0.72
N GLN A 62 -18.03 -2.98 -1.32
CA GLN A 62 -18.04 -1.58 -1.73
C GLN A 62 -17.36 -1.40 -3.07
N GLY A 63 -17.89 -0.47 -3.87
CA GLY A 63 -17.26 -0.07 -5.13
C GLY A 63 -15.93 0.65 -4.87
N ARG A 64 -14.97 0.43 -5.75
CA ARG A 64 -13.67 1.10 -5.73
C ARG A 64 -13.36 1.69 -7.10
N TRP A 65 -13.14 2.98 -7.14
CA TRP A 65 -12.64 3.66 -8.31
C TRP A 65 -11.13 3.80 -8.22
N VAL A 66 -10.45 3.40 -9.27
CA VAL A 66 -9.00 3.54 -9.39
C VAL A 66 -8.65 4.21 -10.70
N LEU A 67 -7.64 5.04 -10.69
CA LEU A 67 -7.11 5.63 -11.90
C LEU A 67 -6.23 4.61 -12.64
N ALA A 68 -6.22 4.70 -13.97
CA ALA A 68 -5.29 3.92 -14.78
C ALA A 68 -3.87 4.21 -14.33
N ARG A 69 -3.09 3.16 -14.13
CA ARG A 69 -1.73 3.23 -13.60
C ARG A 69 -0.82 2.26 -14.32
N ARG A 70 0.46 2.54 -14.29
CA ARG A 70 1.49 1.62 -14.74
C ARG A 70 2.74 1.75 -13.87
N HIS A 71 3.49 0.67 -13.79
CA HIS A 71 4.77 0.66 -13.11
C HIS A 71 5.89 1.07 -14.06
N GLY A 72 7.00 1.49 -13.49
CA GLY A 72 8.19 1.89 -14.19
C GLY A 72 9.27 2.30 -13.21
N VAL A 73 10.26 2.97 -13.73
CA VAL A 73 11.38 3.48 -12.94
C VAL A 73 11.61 4.96 -13.21
N LEU A 74 12.09 5.66 -12.21
CA LEU A 74 12.69 6.98 -12.31
C LEU A 74 14.20 6.80 -12.42
N GLU A 75 14.79 7.35 -13.47
CA GLU A 75 16.24 7.29 -13.67
C GLU A 75 16.91 8.40 -12.87
N THR A 76 17.50 8.03 -11.74
CA THR A 76 18.19 8.96 -10.85
C THR A 76 19.71 8.84 -11.00
N PRO A 77 20.49 9.81 -10.51
CA PRO A 77 21.96 9.73 -10.52
C PRO A 77 22.53 8.51 -9.77
N TRP A 78 21.75 7.92 -8.86
CA TRP A 78 22.16 6.73 -8.10
C TRP A 78 21.58 5.42 -8.68
N GLY A 79 20.96 5.48 -9.85
CA GLY A 79 20.33 4.34 -10.51
C GLY A 79 18.80 4.41 -10.56
N PRO A 80 18.16 3.39 -11.12
CA PRO A 80 16.71 3.35 -11.28
C PRO A 80 15.99 3.18 -9.95
N VAL A 81 14.93 3.96 -9.74
CA VAL A 81 14.06 3.89 -8.56
C VAL A 81 12.67 3.48 -8.99
N ALA A 82 12.14 2.41 -8.43
CA ALA A 82 10.79 1.95 -8.72
C ALA A 82 9.76 3.05 -8.48
N ALA A 83 8.85 3.23 -9.43
CA ALA A 83 7.84 4.28 -9.41
C ALA A 83 6.54 3.84 -10.07
N LYS A 84 5.46 4.53 -9.73
CA LYS A 84 4.15 4.39 -10.37
C LYS A 84 3.78 5.67 -11.10
N GLN A 85 3.33 5.53 -12.33
CA GLN A 85 2.70 6.61 -13.09
C GLN A 85 1.19 6.41 -13.11
N VAL A 86 0.46 7.48 -12.90
CA VAL A 86 -1.01 7.50 -12.84
C VAL A 86 -1.52 8.51 -13.86
N ARG A 87 -2.52 8.10 -14.65
CA ARG A 87 -3.23 8.98 -15.57
C ARG A 87 -4.39 9.66 -14.84
N ARG A 88 -4.41 10.97 -14.85
CA ARG A 88 -5.46 11.78 -14.25
C ARG A 88 -6.64 11.93 -15.20
N PRO A 89 -7.87 12.27 -14.71
CA PRO A 89 -9.05 12.45 -15.56
C PRO A 89 -8.89 13.54 -16.63
N ASP A 90 -8.05 14.52 -16.39
CA ASP A 90 -7.72 15.60 -17.33
C ASP A 90 -6.64 15.19 -18.36
N GLY A 91 -6.23 13.93 -18.38
CA GLY A 91 -5.20 13.40 -19.28
C GLY A 91 -3.77 13.58 -18.81
N ARG A 92 -3.52 14.39 -17.78
CA ARG A 92 -2.16 14.56 -17.24
C ARG A 92 -1.69 13.27 -16.56
N CYS A 93 -0.39 13.02 -16.62
CA CYS A 93 0.25 11.93 -15.89
C CYS A 93 1.01 12.47 -14.68
N THR A 94 0.89 11.80 -13.56
CA THR A 94 1.68 12.07 -12.35
C THR A 94 2.49 10.83 -11.99
N VAL A 95 3.73 11.05 -11.56
CA VAL A 95 4.65 9.97 -11.17
C VAL A 95 4.96 10.08 -9.69
N LYS A 96 5.02 8.94 -9.02
CA LYS A 96 5.42 8.85 -7.62
C LYS A 96 6.38 7.68 -7.44
N ALA A 97 7.54 7.95 -6.84
CA ALA A 97 8.45 6.89 -6.42
C ALA A 97 7.83 6.01 -5.33
N GLU A 98 8.15 4.73 -5.33
CA GLU A 98 7.77 3.79 -4.29
C GLU A 98 8.51 4.13 -2.99
N ALA A 99 7.81 4.09 -1.85
CA ALA A 99 8.39 4.44 -0.55
C ALA A 99 9.55 3.51 -0.18
N ASP A 100 9.35 2.21 -0.34
CA ASP A 100 10.36 1.19 -0.02
C ASP A 100 11.62 1.35 -0.90
N ALA A 101 11.45 1.76 -2.16
CA ALA A 101 12.57 2.03 -3.06
C ALA A 101 13.36 3.28 -2.64
N LEU A 102 12.69 4.31 -2.14
CA LEU A 102 13.35 5.50 -1.60
C LEU A 102 14.08 5.19 -0.30
N GLU A 103 13.49 4.40 0.59
CA GLU A 103 14.14 3.96 1.83
C GLU A 103 15.39 3.12 1.54
N ALA A 104 15.31 2.18 0.60
CA ALA A 104 16.46 1.39 0.17
C ALA A 104 17.56 2.26 -0.44
N LEU A 105 17.20 3.26 -1.25
CA LEU A 105 18.14 4.19 -1.83
C LEU A 105 18.81 5.07 -0.76
N GLN A 106 18.06 5.54 0.20
CA GLN A 106 18.60 6.29 1.34
C GLN A 106 19.63 5.45 2.12
N ALA A 107 19.28 4.21 2.43
CA ALA A 107 20.17 3.30 3.16
C ALA A 107 21.47 3.02 2.40
N SER A 108 21.43 2.93 1.07
CA SER A 108 22.60 2.64 0.24
C SER A 108 23.48 3.84 -0.06
N THR A 109 22.90 5.05 -0.15
CA THR A 109 23.62 6.27 -0.54
C THR A 109 24.01 7.16 0.63
N GLY A 110 23.28 7.08 1.75
CA GLY A 110 23.42 8.00 2.89
C GLY A 110 22.90 9.41 2.61
N CYS A 111 22.26 9.66 1.44
CA CYS A 111 21.68 10.96 1.11
C CYS A 111 20.49 11.29 2.00
N SER A 112 20.24 12.58 2.21
CA SER A 112 19.03 13.02 2.93
C SER A 112 17.77 12.75 2.11
N PHE A 113 16.62 12.62 2.78
CA PHE A 113 15.34 12.47 2.09
C PHE A 113 15.02 13.64 1.16
N ASP A 114 15.44 14.85 1.52
CA ASP A 114 15.19 16.04 0.71
C ASP A 114 16.01 16.02 -0.59
N GLU A 115 17.26 15.57 -0.55
CA GLU A 115 18.09 15.37 -1.75
C GLU A 115 17.49 14.30 -2.66
N LEU A 116 17.03 13.16 -2.09
CA LEU A 116 16.39 12.11 -2.85
C LEU A 116 15.08 12.59 -3.49
N ARG A 117 14.24 13.32 -2.76
CA ARG A 117 12.99 13.89 -3.28
C ARG A 117 13.24 14.88 -4.40
N ALA A 118 14.24 15.75 -4.26
CA ALA A 118 14.61 16.68 -5.31
C ALA A 118 15.06 15.96 -6.59
N ALA A 119 15.86 14.91 -6.46
CA ALA A 119 16.33 14.13 -7.59
C ALA A 119 15.19 13.39 -8.30
N VAL A 120 14.31 12.71 -7.55
CA VAL A 120 13.16 11.99 -8.15
C VAL A 120 12.13 12.92 -8.77
N ALA A 121 12.01 14.15 -8.29
CA ALA A 121 11.09 15.14 -8.84
C ALA A 121 11.42 15.56 -10.28
N VAL A 122 12.70 15.48 -10.66
CA VAL A 122 13.18 15.85 -12.00
C VAL A 122 13.62 14.66 -12.84
N ALA A 123 13.65 13.46 -12.26
CA ALA A 123 14.09 12.25 -12.93
C ALA A 123 13.11 11.83 -14.04
N PRO A 124 13.60 11.44 -15.23
CA PRO A 124 12.74 10.90 -16.27
C PRO A 124 12.13 9.57 -15.85
N PHE A 125 10.84 9.39 -16.17
CA PHE A 125 10.12 8.14 -15.94
C PHE A 125 10.17 7.26 -17.18
N VAL A 126 10.56 6.00 -16.99
CA VAL A 126 10.53 4.95 -18.02
C VAL A 126 9.55 3.87 -17.57
N SER A 127 8.50 3.64 -18.37
CA SER A 127 7.53 2.59 -18.06
C SER A 127 8.09 1.21 -18.33
N THR A 128 7.76 0.25 -17.47
CA THR A 128 8.13 -1.17 -17.62
C THR A 128 6.93 -2.03 -18.03
N GLU A 129 5.74 -1.44 -18.07
CA GLU A 129 4.49 -2.13 -18.42
C GLU A 129 3.49 -1.17 -19.09
N ASP A 130 2.44 -1.72 -19.68
CA ASP A 130 1.32 -0.96 -20.22
C ASP A 130 0.37 -0.47 -19.11
N TRP A 131 -0.57 0.37 -19.52
CA TRP A 131 -1.60 0.90 -18.61
C TRP A 131 -2.56 -0.20 -18.15
N ALA A 132 -2.70 -0.35 -16.83
CA ALA A 132 -3.70 -1.20 -16.18
C ALA A 132 -4.90 -0.37 -15.71
#